data_08c95e2f9a34d8c979cfa93295cd1dec
#
_entry.id   08c95e2f9a34d8c979cfa93295cd1dec
#
_cell.length_a   1.000
_cell.length_b   1.000
_cell.length_c   1.000
_cell.angle_alpha   90.00
_cell.angle_beta   90.00
_cell.angle_gamma   90.00
#
_symmetry.space_group_name_H-M   'P 1'
#
loop_
_entity.id
_entity.type
_entity.pdbx_description
1 polymer ?
#
loop_
_entity_poly.entity_id
_entity_poly.type
_entity_poly.pdbx_seq_one_letter_code
_entity_poly.pdbx_strand_id
1 'polypeptide(L)'
;MIKDGAGKVPGLLAVLALVPDPRRPRGRRYRLVFVLAVAAACTLAGARTFREIGDHAADLPQDVLRDLGGRPHPLRRKVIAPSETRIRTLLHLIDAEALDQVLGGWLRDLADAGRLDGPLTAIAVDGKWLRGVLDGQVKLFSAMLHEAKAVIAQVRVPDDTTESTQVKALLGTVGLENAVVTADAAHSGTETARYIAGKAEDGGREADYFLYVKGNTPTLQRSCFDAIQASGQGRAPDHTELDRSHGRTVRRSIWVTDAAGIDFPHVKRVARIRRDHYDSDGCLLSKEIIHAVTSLTDKKASAEALAGIARGQWGIESVHWVRDTAWDEDGNTGYAGNGPQAMATLRNLSVSLLYLNGVKEVIRTLQAIARDRNRLLDYLPL
;
A
#
# COMPACT_ATOMS: atom_id res chain seq x y z
N MET A 1 13.11 5.52 14.42
CA MET A 1 13.62 6.90 14.28
C MET A 1 14.09 7.07 12.84
N ILE A 2 13.34 7.82 12.05
CA ILE A 2 13.76 8.24 10.70
C ILE A 2 14.96 9.16 10.92
N LYS A 3 16.18 8.67 10.62
CA LYS A 3 17.42 9.41 10.85
C LYS A 3 17.54 10.55 9.84
N ASP A 4 17.94 11.73 10.32
CA ASP A 4 18.31 12.89 9.53
C ASP A 4 19.37 12.52 8.47
N GLY A 5 18.92 12.36 7.24
CA GLY A 5 19.79 12.10 6.09
C GLY A 5 19.21 12.70 4.82
N ALA A 6 19.93 13.69 4.29
CA ALA A 6 19.85 14.29 2.96
C ALA A 6 18.46 14.74 2.46
N GLY A 7 18.18 16.05 2.58
CA GLY A 7 16.97 16.69 2.06
C GLY A 7 15.79 16.50 3.04
N LYS A 8 15.57 17.48 3.93
CA LYS A 8 14.50 17.39 4.94
C LYS A 8 13.16 17.13 4.27
N VAL A 9 12.66 15.89 4.38
CA VAL A 9 11.25 15.59 4.07
C VAL A 9 10.39 16.46 5.02
N PRO A 10 9.41 17.22 4.50
CA PRO A 10 8.58 18.08 5.33
C PRO A 10 7.80 17.26 6.36
N GLY A 11 7.55 17.85 7.54
CA GLY A 11 6.71 17.20 8.55
C GLY A 11 5.25 17.07 8.12
N LEU A 12 4.51 16.16 8.75
CA LEU A 12 3.12 15.84 8.43
C LEU A 12 2.22 17.08 8.34
N LEU A 13 2.40 18.08 9.24
CA LEU A 13 1.58 19.28 9.23
C LEU A 13 1.76 20.13 7.98
N ALA A 14 3.01 20.22 7.49
CA ALA A 14 3.31 20.95 6.26
C ALA A 14 2.68 20.26 5.05
N VAL A 15 2.70 18.94 5.02
CA VAL A 15 2.11 18.11 3.96
C VAL A 15 0.57 18.21 3.98
N LEU A 16 -0.04 18.09 5.15
CA LEU A 16 -1.50 18.25 5.29
C LEU A 16 -2.00 19.65 4.90
N ALA A 17 -1.13 20.66 4.93
CA ALA A 17 -1.46 22.00 4.48
C ALA A 17 -1.65 22.12 2.96
N LEU A 18 -1.16 21.16 2.19
CA LEU A 18 -1.32 21.09 0.74
C LEU A 18 -2.72 20.59 0.33
N VAL A 19 -3.45 19.96 1.24
CA VAL A 19 -4.80 19.45 0.98
C VAL A 19 -5.78 20.61 0.87
N PRO A 20 -6.59 20.71 -0.21
CA PRO A 20 -7.57 21.77 -0.38
C PRO A 20 -8.65 21.75 0.71
N ASP A 21 -8.96 22.93 1.30
CA ASP A 21 -10.02 23.05 2.30
C ASP A 21 -11.39 23.22 1.63
N PRO A 22 -12.28 22.19 1.65
CA PRO A 22 -13.58 22.25 0.98
C PRO A 22 -14.59 23.18 1.65
N ARG A 23 -14.28 23.67 2.86
CA ARG A 23 -15.22 24.47 3.68
C ARG A 23 -15.24 25.92 3.23
N ARG A 24 -16.43 26.52 3.27
CA ARG A 24 -16.58 27.99 3.10
C ARG A 24 -15.86 28.75 4.24
N PRO A 25 -15.33 29.97 4.02
CA PRO A 25 -14.61 30.74 5.04
C PRO A 25 -15.42 30.96 6.34
N ARG A 26 -16.74 31.20 6.19
CA ARG A 26 -17.65 31.30 7.34
C ARG A 26 -17.85 29.90 7.96
N GLY A 27 -17.43 29.70 9.23
CA GLY A 27 -17.57 28.41 9.94
C GLY A 27 -16.27 27.62 10.08
N ARG A 28 -15.14 28.07 9.58
CA ARG A 28 -13.81 27.48 9.82
C ARG A 28 -13.33 27.74 11.24
N ARG A 29 -13.95 27.07 12.23
CA ARG A 29 -13.54 27.18 13.64
C ARG A 29 -12.15 26.62 13.90
N TYR A 30 -11.79 25.55 13.19
CA TYR A 30 -10.49 24.87 13.25
C TYR A 30 -9.80 24.95 11.89
N ARG A 31 -8.46 25.07 11.91
CA ARG A 31 -7.66 24.94 10.68
C ARG A 31 -7.83 23.51 10.13
N LEU A 32 -7.88 23.36 8.80
CA LEU A 32 -7.97 22.05 8.14
C LEU A 32 -6.87 21.10 8.64
N VAL A 33 -5.62 21.57 8.59
CA VAL A 33 -4.43 20.81 9.03
C VAL A 33 -4.61 20.22 10.42
N PHE A 34 -5.10 21.02 11.39
CA PHE A 34 -5.32 20.54 12.76
C PHE A 34 -6.38 19.44 12.83
N VAL A 35 -7.48 19.55 12.07
CA VAL A 35 -8.53 18.51 12.07
C VAL A 35 -8.01 17.22 11.45
N LEU A 36 -7.27 17.32 10.34
CA LEU A 36 -6.68 16.14 9.67
C LEU A 36 -5.58 15.48 10.51
N ALA A 37 -4.72 16.30 11.15
CA ALA A 37 -3.67 15.78 12.04
C ALA A 37 -4.27 15.07 13.27
N VAL A 38 -5.34 15.60 13.87
CA VAL A 38 -6.07 14.93 14.95
C VAL A 38 -6.71 13.64 14.47
N ALA A 39 -7.35 13.62 13.29
CA ALA A 39 -7.94 12.41 12.73
C ALA A 39 -6.87 11.33 12.46
N ALA A 40 -5.71 11.72 11.88
CA ALA A 40 -4.59 10.83 11.65
C ALA A 40 -4.02 10.25 12.96
N ALA A 41 -3.80 11.10 13.97
CA ALA A 41 -3.33 10.70 15.30
C ALA A 41 -4.30 9.72 15.98
N CYS A 42 -5.61 9.99 15.93
CA CYS A 42 -6.62 9.10 16.52
C CYS A 42 -6.70 7.76 15.75
N THR A 43 -6.57 7.76 14.42
CA THR A 43 -6.51 6.53 13.62
C THR A 43 -5.25 5.72 13.98
N LEU A 44 -4.09 6.36 14.13
CA LEU A 44 -2.86 5.73 14.61
C LEU A 44 -2.98 5.23 16.06
N ALA A 45 -3.84 5.83 16.88
CA ALA A 45 -4.20 5.33 18.20
C ALA A 45 -5.25 4.19 18.16
N GLY A 46 -5.59 3.67 16.98
CA GLY A 46 -6.48 2.54 16.80
C GLY A 46 -7.97 2.87 16.71
N ALA A 47 -8.35 4.15 16.55
CA ALA A 47 -9.75 4.51 16.33
C ALA A 47 -10.26 3.96 15.00
N ARG A 48 -11.38 3.22 15.04
CA ARG A 48 -11.95 2.48 13.90
C ARG A 48 -13.02 3.27 13.17
N THR A 49 -13.82 4.03 13.91
CA THR A 49 -14.98 4.77 13.44
C THR A 49 -14.82 6.29 13.68
N PHE A 50 -15.64 7.10 13.01
CA PHE A 50 -15.68 8.54 13.29
C PHE A 50 -16.01 8.85 14.74
N ARG A 51 -16.87 8.02 15.37
CA ARG A 51 -17.22 8.16 16.78
C ARG A 51 -16.00 7.95 17.67
N GLU A 52 -15.27 6.86 17.45
CA GLU A 52 -14.04 6.58 18.20
C GLU A 52 -12.97 7.65 17.96
N ILE A 53 -12.84 8.18 16.72
CA ILE A 53 -11.95 9.32 16.45
C ILE A 53 -12.35 10.52 17.32
N GLY A 54 -13.65 10.82 17.45
CA GLY A 54 -14.14 11.90 18.31
C GLY A 54 -13.84 11.68 19.79
N ASP A 55 -14.04 10.47 20.29
CA ASP A 55 -13.77 10.06 21.67
C ASP A 55 -12.25 10.12 21.95
N HIS A 56 -11.43 9.54 21.06
CA HIS A 56 -9.96 9.61 21.18
C HIS A 56 -9.45 11.06 21.13
N ALA A 57 -10.02 11.90 20.26
CA ALA A 57 -9.63 13.31 20.14
C ALA A 57 -9.88 14.09 21.43
N ALA A 58 -11.00 13.80 22.12
CA ALA A 58 -11.34 14.44 23.39
C ALA A 58 -10.34 14.09 24.50
N ASP A 59 -9.73 12.91 24.43
CA ASP A 59 -8.79 12.38 25.42
C ASP A 59 -7.32 12.63 25.05
N LEU A 60 -7.00 13.31 23.94
CA LEU A 60 -5.62 13.63 23.61
C LEU A 60 -4.99 14.57 24.63
N PRO A 61 -3.75 14.31 25.08
CA PRO A 61 -2.99 15.22 25.92
C PRO A 61 -2.86 16.62 25.30
N GLN A 62 -2.77 17.65 26.15
CA GLN A 62 -2.72 19.04 25.69
C GLN A 62 -1.44 19.40 24.93
N ASP A 63 -0.33 18.75 25.23
CA ASP A 63 0.94 18.84 24.51
C ASP A 63 0.79 18.21 23.11
N VAL A 64 0.29 16.98 23.01
CA VAL A 64 -0.01 16.33 21.73
C VAL A 64 -0.95 17.21 20.88
N LEU A 65 -2.02 17.75 21.44
CA LEU A 65 -2.91 18.65 20.71
C LEU A 65 -2.20 19.92 20.18
N ARG A 66 -1.23 20.46 20.95
CA ARG A 66 -0.42 21.62 20.49
C ARG A 66 0.52 21.21 19.35
N ASP A 67 1.20 20.09 19.49
CA ASP A 67 2.11 19.57 18.48
C ASP A 67 1.39 19.24 17.17
N LEU A 68 0.13 18.77 17.25
CA LEU A 68 -0.74 18.62 16.09
C LEU A 68 -1.23 19.95 15.47
N GLY A 69 -0.76 21.10 15.95
CA GLY A 69 -1.07 22.43 15.42
C GLY A 69 -2.32 23.08 16.05
N GLY A 70 -2.79 22.58 17.19
CA GLY A 70 -3.89 23.13 17.93
C GLY A 70 -3.54 24.46 18.60
N ARG A 71 -4.46 25.45 18.55
CA ARG A 71 -4.31 26.74 19.21
C ARG A 71 -5.15 26.79 20.49
N PRO A 72 -4.59 27.30 21.63
CA PRO A 72 -5.35 27.45 22.84
C PRO A 72 -6.57 28.39 22.67
N HIS A 73 -7.69 27.99 23.23
CA HIS A 73 -8.88 28.84 23.25
C HIS A 73 -8.62 30.06 24.13
N PRO A 74 -8.91 31.29 23.68
CA PRO A 74 -8.55 32.52 24.38
C PRO A 74 -9.03 32.56 25.86
N LEU A 75 -10.26 32.13 26.13
CA LEU A 75 -10.85 32.14 27.46
C LEU A 75 -10.49 30.91 28.30
N ARG A 76 -10.39 29.71 27.65
CA ARG A 76 -10.17 28.44 28.38
C ARG A 76 -8.69 28.11 28.56
N ARG A 77 -7.80 28.80 27.85
CA ARG A 77 -6.33 28.59 27.83
C ARG A 77 -5.90 27.14 27.52
N LYS A 78 -6.83 26.35 26.96
CA LYS A 78 -6.62 24.97 26.57
C LYS A 78 -6.92 24.83 25.08
N VAL A 79 -6.21 23.91 24.42
CA VAL A 79 -6.58 23.48 23.08
C VAL A 79 -7.85 22.64 23.15
N ILE A 80 -8.85 23.00 22.37
CA ILE A 80 -10.09 22.24 22.27
C ILE A 80 -9.99 21.37 21.05
N ALA A 81 -10.10 20.07 21.23
CA ALA A 81 -10.13 19.12 20.13
C ALA A 81 -11.40 19.31 19.26
N PRO A 82 -11.35 19.06 17.95
CA PRO A 82 -12.54 19.04 17.11
C PRO A 82 -13.46 17.88 17.54
N SER A 83 -14.77 18.15 17.59
CA SER A 83 -15.76 17.12 17.92
C SER A 83 -15.91 16.10 16.76
N GLU A 84 -16.44 14.91 17.08
CA GLU A 84 -16.78 13.85 16.11
C GLU A 84 -17.52 14.42 14.89
N THR A 85 -18.60 15.15 15.11
CA THR A 85 -19.41 15.72 14.01
C THR A 85 -18.61 16.61 13.09
N ARG A 86 -17.63 17.36 13.59
CA ARG A 86 -16.79 18.23 12.78
C ARG A 86 -15.76 17.45 11.99
N ILE A 87 -15.18 16.42 12.59
CA ILE A 87 -14.23 15.52 11.90
C ILE A 87 -14.98 14.76 10.82
N ARG A 88 -16.10 14.13 11.11
CA ARG A 88 -16.93 13.40 10.17
C ARG A 88 -17.38 14.27 9.01
N THR A 89 -17.98 15.44 9.29
CA THR A 89 -18.44 16.35 8.24
C THR A 89 -17.29 16.77 7.32
N LEU A 90 -16.11 17.02 7.86
CA LEU A 90 -14.94 17.38 7.05
C LEU A 90 -14.50 16.20 6.18
N LEU A 91 -14.36 15.00 6.75
CA LEU A 91 -13.89 13.82 5.99
C LEU A 91 -14.91 13.34 4.95
N HIS A 92 -16.19 13.64 5.11
CA HIS A 92 -17.20 13.42 4.06
C HIS A 92 -17.08 14.42 2.89
N LEU A 93 -16.61 15.66 3.17
CA LEU A 93 -16.54 16.74 2.18
C LEU A 93 -15.18 16.89 1.51
N ILE A 94 -14.11 16.35 2.14
CA ILE A 94 -12.74 16.51 1.64
C ILE A 94 -12.58 15.88 0.27
N ASP A 95 -11.71 16.46 -0.56
CA ASP A 95 -11.22 15.79 -1.75
C ASP A 95 -10.31 14.62 -1.31
N ALA A 96 -10.87 13.40 -1.36
CA ALA A 96 -10.17 12.20 -0.90
C ALA A 96 -9.03 11.81 -1.84
N GLU A 97 -9.13 12.12 -3.13
CA GLU A 97 -8.04 11.88 -4.10
C GLU A 97 -6.86 12.81 -3.84
N ALA A 98 -7.13 14.09 -3.60
CA ALA A 98 -6.08 15.03 -3.20
C ALA A 98 -5.42 14.62 -1.87
N LEU A 99 -6.18 14.10 -0.91
CA LEU A 99 -5.64 13.58 0.35
C LEU A 99 -4.75 12.35 0.09
N ASP A 100 -5.18 11.41 -0.75
CA ASP A 100 -4.41 10.23 -1.15
C ASP A 100 -3.10 10.63 -1.84
N GLN A 101 -3.15 11.55 -2.81
CA GLN A 101 -1.98 12.01 -3.55
C GLN A 101 -0.95 12.69 -2.63
N VAL A 102 -1.41 13.58 -1.76
CA VAL A 102 -0.55 14.33 -0.84
C VAL A 102 0.12 13.41 0.17
N LEU A 103 -0.62 12.51 0.80
CA LEU A 103 -0.07 11.60 1.80
C LEU A 103 0.73 10.44 1.18
N GLY A 104 0.29 9.92 0.03
CA GLY A 104 1.00 8.87 -0.70
C GLY A 104 2.35 9.35 -1.21
N GLY A 105 2.43 10.53 -1.82
CA GLY A 105 3.67 11.15 -2.25
C GLY A 105 4.64 11.37 -1.07
N TRP A 106 4.13 11.90 0.03
CA TRP A 106 4.94 12.09 1.24
C TRP A 106 5.47 10.77 1.84
N LEU A 107 4.65 9.73 1.88
CA LEU A 107 5.11 8.39 2.33
C LEU A 107 6.19 7.82 1.41
N ARG A 108 6.11 8.11 0.10
CA ARG A 108 7.17 7.78 -0.85
C ARG A 108 8.46 8.52 -0.52
N ASP A 109 8.39 9.84 -0.30
CA ASP A 109 9.56 10.66 0.06
C ASP A 109 10.22 10.17 1.36
N LEU A 110 9.41 9.80 2.37
CA LEU A 110 9.91 9.21 3.62
C LEU A 110 10.61 7.87 3.40
N ALA A 111 10.04 7.01 2.54
CA ALA A 111 10.64 5.73 2.20
C ALA A 111 11.97 5.91 1.46
N ASP A 112 12.02 6.83 0.49
CA ASP A 112 13.22 7.11 -0.31
C ASP A 112 14.33 7.76 0.54
N ALA A 113 13.98 8.64 1.48
CA ALA A 113 14.94 9.24 2.42
C ALA A 113 15.58 8.21 3.39
N GLY A 114 14.87 7.11 3.68
CA GLY A 114 15.35 6.01 4.52
C GLY A 114 16.08 4.90 3.77
N ARG A 115 16.12 4.95 2.43
CA ARG A 115 16.75 3.90 1.61
C ARG A 115 18.27 4.09 1.51
N LEU A 116 18.98 2.98 1.64
CA LEU A 116 20.30 2.80 1.07
C LEU A 116 20.08 2.41 -0.40
N ASP A 117 20.79 3.06 -1.32
CA ASP A 117 20.65 2.87 -2.77
C ASP A 117 20.51 1.40 -3.19
N GLY A 118 19.36 1.05 -3.70
CA GLY A 118 19.06 -0.28 -4.27
C GLY A 118 18.85 -0.17 -5.79
N PRO A 119 19.21 -1.21 -6.57
CA PRO A 119 19.16 -1.15 -8.04
C PRO A 119 17.74 -1.07 -8.61
N LEU A 120 16.71 -1.48 -7.89
CA LEU A 120 15.33 -1.58 -8.39
C LEU A 120 14.30 -1.37 -7.29
N THR A 121 13.31 -0.51 -7.54
CA THR A 121 12.18 -0.28 -6.62
C THR A 121 11.00 -1.18 -7.02
N ALA A 122 10.60 -2.11 -6.15
CA ALA A 122 9.44 -2.95 -6.40
C ALA A 122 8.16 -2.34 -5.81
N ILE A 123 7.10 -2.27 -6.64
CA ILE A 123 5.81 -1.66 -6.32
C ILE A 123 4.71 -2.69 -6.58
N ALA A 124 3.97 -3.10 -5.54
CA ALA A 124 2.80 -3.94 -5.66
C ALA A 124 1.56 -3.11 -5.96
N VAL A 125 0.71 -3.57 -6.88
CA VAL A 125 -0.63 -3.01 -7.06
C VAL A 125 -1.68 -4.07 -6.77
N ASP A 126 -2.73 -3.67 -6.05
CA ASP A 126 -3.86 -4.55 -5.71
C ASP A 126 -5.10 -3.75 -5.34
N GLY A 127 -6.27 -4.38 -5.50
CA GLY A 127 -7.56 -3.83 -5.14
C GLY A 127 -8.04 -4.23 -3.75
N LYS A 128 -8.79 -3.33 -3.10
CA LYS A 128 -9.51 -3.63 -1.88
C LYS A 128 -10.93 -3.09 -1.94
N TRP A 129 -11.88 -3.96 -1.63
CA TRP A 129 -13.30 -3.62 -1.57
C TRP A 129 -13.68 -3.32 -0.12
N LEU A 130 -14.19 -2.11 0.12
CA LEU A 130 -14.75 -1.70 1.40
C LEU A 130 -16.22 -2.13 1.44
N ARG A 131 -16.52 -3.24 2.11
CA ARG A 131 -17.83 -3.92 2.04
C ARG A 131 -18.91 -3.26 2.89
N GLY A 132 -18.54 -2.50 3.91
CA GLY A 132 -19.46 -1.95 4.90
C GLY A 132 -20.07 -0.59 4.56
N VAL A 133 -19.95 -0.08 3.34
CA VAL A 133 -20.44 1.25 2.97
C VAL A 133 -21.94 1.27 2.73
N LEU A 134 -22.66 2.22 3.35
CA LEU A 134 -24.15 2.28 3.30
C LEU A 134 -24.71 2.50 1.90
N ASP A 135 -24.01 3.24 1.04
CA ASP A 135 -24.48 3.61 -0.31
C ASP A 135 -23.87 2.73 -1.42
N GLY A 136 -23.47 1.50 -1.11
CA GLY A 136 -22.85 0.59 -2.05
C GLY A 136 -21.40 0.22 -1.67
N GLN A 137 -20.71 -0.49 -2.54
CA GLN A 137 -19.34 -0.90 -2.33
C GLN A 137 -18.38 0.20 -2.81
N VAL A 138 -17.42 0.60 -1.99
CA VAL A 138 -16.30 1.43 -2.44
C VAL A 138 -15.12 0.50 -2.77
N LYS A 139 -14.69 0.54 -4.02
CA LYS A 139 -13.52 -0.19 -4.50
C LYS A 139 -12.34 0.78 -4.56
N LEU A 140 -11.23 0.39 -3.95
CA LEU A 140 -9.99 1.14 -3.96
C LEU A 140 -8.90 0.31 -4.62
N PHE A 141 -8.09 0.95 -5.45
CA PHE A 141 -6.93 0.34 -6.09
C PHE A 141 -5.68 1.07 -5.61
N SER A 142 -4.71 0.34 -5.08
CA SER A 142 -3.58 0.89 -4.33
C SER A 142 -2.24 0.44 -4.88
N ALA A 143 -1.22 1.29 -4.74
CA ALA A 143 0.18 0.99 -5.00
C ALA A 143 0.99 1.04 -3.70
N MET A 144 1.79 0.01 -3.45
CA MET A 144 2.58 -0.15 -2.23
C MET A 144 4.04 -0.49 -2.54
N LEU A 145 4.98 0.16 -1.88
CA LEU A 145 6.39 -0.24 -1.90
C LEU A 145 6.59 -1.57 -1.18
N HIS A 146 7.24 -2.55 -1.83
CA HIS A 146 7.46 -3.88 -1.25
C HIS A 146 8.26 -3.82 0.04
N GLU A 147 9.41 -3.16 0.01
CA GLU A 147 10.35 -3.14 1.12
C GLU A 147 9.80 -2.39 2.34
N ALA A 148 9.30 -1.19 2.09
CA ALA A 148 8.78 -0.31 3.13
C ALA A 148 7.35 -0.68 3.58
N LYS A 149 6.63 -1.49 2.82
CA LYS A 149 5.17 -1.75 2.98
C LYS A 149 4.37 -0.45 3.12
N ALA A 150 4.83 0.61 2.47
CA ALA A 150 4.18 1.91 2.48
C ALA A 150 3.25 2.03 1.27
N VAL A 151 2.00 2.39 1.51
CA VAL A 151 1.01 2.66 0.45
C VAL A 151 1.25 4.07 -0.07
N ILE A 152 1.75 4.16 -1.30
CA ILE A 152 2.24 5.41 -1.91
C ILE A 152 1.26 6.05 -2.89
N ALA A 153 0.22 5.33 -3.27
CA ALA A 153 -0.89 5.86 -4.06
C ALA A 153 -2.14 5.02 -3.85
N GLN A 154 -3.29 5.64 -4.00
CA GLN A 154 -4.60 5.00 -3.99
C GLN A 154 -5.55 5.77 -4.89
N VAL A 155 -6.40 5.07 -5.62
CA VAL A 155 -7.48 5.66 -6.43
C VAL A 155 -8.78 4.92 -6.17
N ARG A 156 -9.90 5.62 -6.27
CA ARG A 156 -11.22 4.99 -6.28
C ARG A 156 -11.48 4.37 -7.65
N VAL A 157 -11.99 3.15 -7.66
CA VAL A 157 -12.47 2.48 -8.88
C VAL A 157 -13.94 2.84 -9.06
N PRO A 158 -14.33 3.52 -10.16
CA PRO A 158 -15.74 3.80 -10.45
C PRO A 158 -16.55 2.52 -10.59
N ASP A 159 -17.84 2.58 -10.25
CA ASP A 159 -18.71 1.40 -10.18
C ASP A 159 -18.94 0.72 -11.55
N ASP A 160 -18.86 1.48 -12.64
CA ASP A 160 -19.00 1.04 -14.03
C ASP A 160 -17.68 0.54 -14.65
N THR A 161 -16.58 0.48 -13.88
CA THR A 161 -15.25 0.11 -14.35
C THR A 161 -14.65 -1.03 -13.54
N THR A 162 -13.45 -1.46 -13.93
CA THR A 162 -12.67 -2.48 -13.24
C THR A 162 -11.33 -1.90 -12.79
N GLU A 163 -10.70 -2.53 -11.80
CA GLU A 163 -9.37 -2.13 -11.30
C GLU A 163 -8.33 -2.07 -12.42
N SER A 164 -8.37 -3.00 -13.38
CA SER A 164 -7.44 -3.04 -14.51
C SER A 164 -7.51 -1.78 -15.38
N THR A 165 -8.66 -1.12 -15.47
CA THR A 165 -8.80 0.15 -16.21
C THR A 165 -8.20 1.33 -15.44
N GLN A 166 -8.01 1.20 -14.12
CA GLN A 166 -7.48 2.24 -13.25
C GLN A 166 -5.94 2.20 -13.10
N VAL A 167 -5.26 1.23 -13.71
CA VAL A 167 -3.79 1.13 -13.66
C VAL A 167 -3.11 2.43 -14.09
N LYS A 168 -3.58 3.05 -15.16
CA LYS A 168 -3.04 4.34 -15.66
C LYS A 168 -3.28 5.48 -14.68
N ALA A 169 -4.46 5.56 -14.09
CA ALA A 169 -4.79 6.59 -13.11
C ALA A 169 -3.91 6.43 -11.84
N LEU A 170 -3.79 5.21 -11.33
CA LEU A 170 -2.99 4.92 -10.15
C LEU A 170 -1.49 5.19 -10.38
N LEU A 171 -0.90 4.54 -11.39
CA LEU A 171 0.53 4.63 -11.65
C LEU A 171 0.95 5.97 -12.29
N GLY A 172 0.00 6.73 -12.82
CA GLY A 172 0.24 8.07 -13.34
C GLY A 172 0.71 9.07 -12.28
N THR A 173 0.34 8.83 -11.02
CA THR A 173 0.73 9.67 -9.86
C THR A 173 2.01 9.21 -9.17
N VAL A 174 2.58 8.06 -9.61
CA VAL A 174 3.76 7.43 -8.97
C VAL A 174 4.98 7.59 -9.86
N GLY A 175 6.14 7.96 -9.30
CA GLY A 175 7.43 7.89 -9.98
C GLY A 175 7.81 6.41 -10.21
N LEU A 176 8.10 6.05 -11.47
CA LEU A 176 8.43 4.67 -11.86
C LEU A 176 9.86 4.51 -12.36
N GLU A 177 10.71 5.49 -12.15
CA GLU A 177 12.14 5.43 -12.51
C GLU A 177 12.81 4.27 -11.75
N ASN A 178 13.46 3.39 -12.51
CA ASN A 178 14.07 2.16 -11.97
C ASN A 178 13.10 1.31 -11.11
N ALA A 179 11.82 1.28 -11.49
CA ALA A 179 10.81 0.50 -10.79
C ALA A 179 10.43 -0.78 -11.53
N VAL A 180 10.02 -1.78 -10.75
CA VAL A 180 9.27 -2.95 -11.22
C VAL A 180 7.90 -2.98 -10.57
N VAL A 181 6.86 -2.95 -11.40
CA VAL A 181 5.48 -3.06 -10.93
C VAL A 181 5.09 -4.53 -10.90
N THR A 182 4.57 -4.98 -9.77
CA THR A 182 4.00 -6.33 -9.61
C THR A 182 2.49 -6.26 -9.48
N ALA A 183 1.80 -7.21 -10.08
CA ALA A 183 0.34 -7.29 -10.03
C ALA A 183 -0.13 -8.74 -10.07
N ASP A 184 -1.25 -9.02 -9.40
CA ASP A 184 -1.92 -10.31 -9.52
C ASP A 184 -2.53 -10.48 -10.94
N ALA A 185 -2.89 -11.70 -11.28
CA ALA A 185 -3.39 -12.07 -12.60
C ALA A 185 -4.61 -11.25 -13.05
N ALA A 186 -5.44 -10.78 -12.13
CA ALA A 186 -6.58 -9.90 -12.42
C ALA A 186 -6.17 -8.59 -13.13
N HIS A 187 -4.94 -8.11 -12.87
CA HIS A 187 -4.41 -6.85 -13.40
C HIS A 187 -3.31 -7.06 -14.44
N SER A 188 -3.01 -8.32 -14.82
CA SER A 188 -1.90 -8.71 -15.69
C SER A 188 -2.29 -8.71 -17.18
N GLY A 189 -3.03 -7.70 -17.63
CA GLY A 189 -3.44 -7.54 -19.04
C GLY A 189 -2.33 -6.97 -19.93
N THR A 190 -2.51 -7.14 -21.25
CA THR A 190 -1.58 -6.60 -22.27
C THR A 190 -1.49 -5.07 -22.22
N GLU A 191 -2.60 -4.38 -21.94
CA GLU A 191 -2.63 -2.92 -21.80
C GLU A 191 -1.82 -2.44 -20.59
N THR A 192 -1.91 -3.16 -19.46
CA THR A 192 -1.08 -2.91 -18.28
C THR A 192 0.41 -3.05 -18.61
N ALA A 193 0.79 -4.14 -19.28
CA ALA A 193 2.18 -4.38 -19.68
C ALA A 193 2.71 -3.30 -20.63
N ARG A 194 1.92 -2.90 -21.66
CA ARG A 194 2.28 -1.81 -22.58
C ARG A 194 2.44 -0.49 -21.83
N TYR A 195 1.53 -0.17 -20.91
CA TYR A 195 1.62 1.07 -20.15
C TYR A 195 2.86 1.11 -19.26
N ILE A 196 3.16 0.04 -18.54
CA ILE A 196 4.30 0.00 -17.63
C ILE A 196 5.62 0.02 -18.40
N ALA A 197 5.80 -0.86 -19.39
CA ALA A 197 7.09 -1.10 -20.04
C ALA A 197 7.22 -0.45 -21.43
N GLY A 198 6.18 0.20 -21.93
CA GLY A 198 6.21 0.93 -23.18
C GLY A 198 7.06 2.20 -23.10
N LYS A 199 7.44 2.73 -24.25
CA LYS A 199 8.19 3.98 -24.35
C LYS A 199 7.34 5.18 -23.94
N ALA A 200 7.99 6.22 -23.40
CA ALA A 200 7.32 7.48 -23.03
C ALA A 200 6.64 8.16 -24.21
N GLU A 201 7.24 8.11 -25.40
CA GLU A 201 6.67 8.68 -26.65
C GLU A 201 5.35 8.01 -27.06
N ASP A 202 5.14 6.73 -26.66
CA ASP A 202 3.91 5.97 -26.89
C ASP A 202 2.95 6.01 -25.70
N GLY A 203 3.21 6.89 -24.72
CA GLY A 203 2.44 7.00 -23.48
C GLY A 203 2.72 5.92 -22.44
N GLY A 204 3.81 5.18 -22.59
CA GLY A 204 4.32 4.23 -21.59
C GLY A 204 5.14 4.92 -20.50
N ARG A 205 5.62 4.13 -19.53
CA ARG A 205 6.32 4.61 -18.35
C ARG A 205 7.79 4.18 -18.27
N GLU A 206 8.27 3.39 -19.25
CA GLU A 206 9.65 2.86 -19.34
C GLU A 206 10.14 2.13 -18.07
N ALA A 207 9.20 1.61 -17.29
CA ALA A 207 9.45 0.81 -16.09
C ALA A 207 9.45 -0.68 -16.43
N ASP A 208 9.76 -1.51 -15.45
CA ASP A 208 9.66 -2.95 -15.58
C ASP A 208 8.40 -3.49 -14.92
N TYR A 209 7.99 -4.71 -15.30
CA TYR A 209 6.89 -5.42 -14.66
C TYR A 209 7.27 -6.85 -14.28
N PHE A 210 6.56 -7.39 -13.29
CA PHE A 210 6.49 -8.80 -12.96
C PHE A 210 5.02 -9.16 -12.71
N LEU A 211 4.38 -9.80 -13.69
CA LEU A 211 2.93 -10.01 -13.73
C LEU A 211 2.61 -11.49 -13.61
N TYR A 212 1.72 -11.83 -12.67
CA TYR A 212 1.26 -13.19 -12.48
C TYR A 212 0.33 -13.65 -13.60
N VAL A 213 0.43 -14.91 -13.96
CA VAL A 213 -0.37 -15.55 -15.01
C VAL A 213 -1.14 -16.71 -14.40
N LYS A 214 -2.47 -16.62 -14.47
CA LYS A 214 -3.40 -17.65 -13.98
C LYS A 214 -4.41 -18.03 -15.06
N GLY A 215 -5.43 -18.83 -14.72
CA GLY A 215 -6.44 -19.34 -15.64
C GLY A 215 -7.29 -18.30 -16.38
N ASN A 216 -7.27 -17.01 -15.97
CA ASN A 216 -7.92 -15.92 -16.70
C ASN A 216 -7.24 -15.59 -18.04
N THR A 217 -6.00 -16.03 -18.27
CA THR A 217 -5.25 -15.90 -19.51
C THR A 217 -4.71 -17.27 -19.96
N PRO A 218 -5.58 -18.22 -20.36
CA PRO A 218 -5.21 -19.63 -20.54
C PRO A 218 -4.15 -19.84 -21.63
N THR A 219 -4.19 -19.08 -22.72
CA THR A 219 -3.20 -19.17 -23.79
C THR A 219 -1.81 -18.76 -23.28
N LEU A 220 -1.70 -17.61 -22.60
CA LEU A 220 -0.45 -17.15 -22.01
C LEU A 220 0.06 -18.13 -20.95
N GLN A 221 -0.84 -18.65 -20.11
CA GLN A 221 -0.49 -19.66 -19.10
C GLN A 221 0.10 -20.90 -19.73
N ARG A 222 -0.48 -21.39 -20.84
CA ARG A 222 0.03 -22.53 -21.58
C ARG A 222 1.40 -22.23 -22.17
N SER A 223 1.57 -21.11 -22.84
CA SER A 223 2.86 -20.68 -23.38
C SER A 223 3.96 -20.59 -22.31
N CYS A 224 3.64 -20.06 -21.13
CA CYS A 224 4.57 -20.02 -20.00
C CYS A 224 4.94 -21.43 -19.52
N PHE A 225 3.96 -22.33 -19.42
CA PHE A 225 4.21 -23.72 -19.04
C PHE A 225 5.14 -24.42 -20.07
N ASP A 226 4.83 -24.28 -21.34
CA ASP A 226 5.61 -24.94 -22.43
C ASP A 226 7.04 -24.39 -22.49
N ALA A 227 7.26 -23.06 -22.31
CA ALA A 227 8.59 -22.46 -22.24
C ALA A 227 9.42 -23.01 -21.08
N ILE A 228 8.83 -23.14 -19.89
CA ILE A 228 9.50 -23.74 -18.72
C ILE A 228 9.82 -25.22 -18.97
N GLN A 229 8.94 -25.99 -19.58
CA GLN A 229 9.19 -27.40 -19.91
C GLN A 229 10.33 -27.56 -20.94
N ALA A 230 10.33 -26.72 -21.97
CA ALA A 230 11.37 -26.70 -22.98
C ALA A 230 12.76 -26.35 -22.44
N SER A 231 12.84 -25.57 -21.37
CA SER A 231 14.10 -25.21 -20.72
C SER A 231 14.77 -26.35 -19.94
N GLY A 232 14.12 -27.52 -19.84
CA GLY A 232 14.65 -28.75 -19.23
C GLY A 232 13.69 -29.37 -18.23
N GLN A 233 13.09 -30.49 -18.60
CA GLN A 233 12.23 -31.26 -17.71
C GLN A 233 13.05 -31.83 -16.54
N GLY A 234 12.59 -31.55 -15.28
CA GLY A 234 13.30 -32.01 -14.08
C GLY A 234 14.51 -31.16 -13.68
N ARG A 235 14.76 -30.03 -14.36
CA ARG A 235 15.82 -29.10 -14.00
C ARG A 235 15.67 -28.61 -12.55
N ALA A 236 16.77 -28.48 -11.81
CA ALA A 236 16.78 -27.86 -10.48
C ALA A 236 16.26 -26.41 -10.56
N PRO A 237 15.63 -25.90 -9.50
CA PRO A 237 15.24 -24.49 -9.45
C PRO A 237 16.48 -23.59 -9.51
N ASP A 238 16.32 -22.42 -10.12
CA ASP A 238 17.38 -21.40 -10.20
C ASP A 238 17.61 -20.72 -8.85
N HIS A 239 16.58 -20.67 -7.99
CA HIS A 239 16.71 -20.24 -6.60
C HIS A 239 15.66 -20.95 -5.73
N THR A 240 16.02 -21.20 -4.46
CA THR A 240 15.13 -21.82 -3.46
C THR A 240 15.37 -21.17 -2.10
N GLU A 241 14.30 -20.80 -1.42
CA GLU A 241 14.33 -20.32 -0.04
C GLU A 241 13.39 -21.12 0.87
N LEU A 242 13.78 -21.20 2.14
CA LEU A 242 13.00 -21.86 3.19
C LEU A 242 12.59 -20.81 4.24
N ASP A 243 11.30 -20.73 4.49
CA ASP A 243 10.73 -19.89 5.54
C ASP A 243 10.12 -20.79 6.61
N ARG A 244 10.52 -20.58 7.87
CA ARG A 244 10.03 -21.34 9.02
C ARG A 244 9.36 -20.39 9.98
N SER A 245 8.05 -20.50 10.13
CA SER A 245 7.27 -19.69 11.06
C SER A 245 6.09 -20.47 11.63
N HIS A 246 5.81 -20.25 12.91
CA HIS A 246 4.63 -20.82 13.59
C HIS A 246 4.43 -22.33 13.41
N GLY A 247 5.52 -23.11 13.48
CA GLY A 247 5.46 -24.58 13.33
C GLY A 247 5.22 -25.06 11.90
N ARG A 248 5.30 -24.19 10.90
CA ARG A 248 5.18 -24.54 9.48
C ARG A 248 6.45 -24.18 8.71
N THR A 249 6.76 -24.98 7.72
CA THR A 249 7.85 -24.68 6.77
C THR A 249 7.27 -24.46 5.38
N VAL A 250 7.66 -23.36 4.75
CA VAL A 250 7.31 -23.06 3.35
C VAL A 250 8.58 -23.05 2.54
N ARG A 251 8.68 -23.96 1.56
CA ARG A 251 9.74 -23.94 0.56
C ARG A 251 9.23 -23.22 -0.67
N ARG A 252 9.94 -22.16 -1.08
CA ARG A 252 9.66 -21.42 -2.31
C ARG A 252 10.78 -21.68 -3.30
N SER A 253 10.43 -22.13 -4.49
CA SER A 253 11.38 -22.40 -5.56
C SER A 253 10.96 -21.65 -6.82
N ILE A 254 11.93 -21.08 -7.54
CA ILE A 254 11.69 -20.37 -8.79
C ILE A 254 12.54 -20.98 -9.92
N TRP A 255 11.93 -21.12 -11.07
CA TRP A 255 12.57 -21.45 -12.35
C TRP A 255 12.32 -20.29 -13.28
N VAL A 256 13.36 -19.84 -13.96
CA VAL A 256 13.32 -18.71 -14.89
C VAL A 256 13.88 -19.13 -16.24
N THR A 257 13.24 -18.72 -17.31
CA THR A 257 13.71 -18.95 -18.68
C THR A 257 13.39 -17.76 -19.56
N ASP A 258 14.04 -17.66 -20.71
CA ASP A 258 13.74 -16.67 -21.72
C ASP A 258 12.33 -16.87 -22.28
N ALA A 259 11.66 -15.78 -22.61
CA ALA A 259 10.29 -15.77 -23.14
C ALA A 259 10.24 -15.91 -24.67
N ALA A 260 11.18 -16.68 -25.28
CA ALA A 260 11.23 -16.84 -26.71
C ALA A 260 9.90 -17.41 -27.27
N GLY A 261 9.28 -16.68 -28.22
CA GLY A 261 8.04 -17.09 -28.86
C GLY A 261 6.77 -16.83 -28.07
N ILE A 262 6.83 -16.14 -26.91
CA ILE A 262 5.65 -15.72 -26.17
C ILE A 262 5.16 -14.37 -26.68
N ASP A 263 3.91 -14.34 -27.17
CA ASP A 263 3.24 -13.11 -27.60
C ASP A 263 2.65 -12.37 -26.41
N PHE A 264 3.49 -11.56 -25.75
CA PHE A 264 3.06 -10.67 -24.68
C PHE A 264 3.93 -9.40 -24.68
N PRO A 265 3.35 -8.20 -24.48
CA PRO A 265 4.08 -6.93 -24.65
C PRO A 265 5.33 -6.83 -23.76
N HIS A 266 6.47 -6.53 -24.37
CA HIS A 266 7.76 -6.30 -23.69
C HIS A 266 8.29 -7.46 -22.86
N VAL A 267 7.70 -8.66 -22.94
CA VAL A 267 8.15 -9.82 -22.16
C VAL A 267 9.60 -10.20 -22.55
N LYS A 268 10.42 -10.48 -21.54
CA LYS A 268 11.80 -10.97 -21.69
C LYS A 268 11.97 -12.34 -21.09
N ARG A 269 11.37 -12.61 -19.94
CA ARG A 269 11.50 -13.87 -19.23
C ARG A 269 10.17 -14.37 -18.69
N VAL A 270 10.11 -15.66 -18.48
CA VAL A 270 9.03 -16.37 -17.79
C VAL A 270 9.57 -16.95 -16.49
N ALA A 271 8.77 -16.88 -15.44
CA ALA A 271 9.05 -17.53 -14.18
C ALA A 271 7.97 -18.54 -13.83
N ARG A 272 8.36 -19.68 -13.26
CA ARG A 272 7.51 -20.62 -12.54
C ARG A 272 7.87 -20.54 -11.07
N ILE A 273 6.91 -20.19 -10.24
CA ILE A 273 7.05 -20.15 -8.79
C ILE A 273 6.31 -21.35 -8.22
N ARG A 274 6.98 -22.13 -7.36
CA ARG A 274 6.38 -23.23 -6.63
C ARG A 274 6.49 -22.95 -5.13
N ARG A 275 5.38 -23.12 -4.42
CA ARG A 275 5.31 -23.07 -2.96
C ARG A 275 4.88 -24.43 -2.43
N ASP A 276 5.73 -25.04 -1.63
CA ASP A 276 5.45 -26.29 -0.92
C ASP A 276 5.30 -25.96 0.56
N HIS A 277 4.16 -26.28 1.14
CA HIS A 277 3.86 -26.09 2.55
C HIS A 277 3.99 -27.41 3.29
N TYR A 278 4.77 -27.41 4.36
CA TYR A 278 5.00 -28.54 5.22
C TYR A 278 4.51 -28.25 6.63
N ASP A 279 4.04 -29.29 7.35
CA ASP A 279 3.75 -29.22 8.78
C ASP A 279 5.02 -29.25 9.64
N SER A 280 4.83 -29.33 10.98
CA SER A 280 5.93 -29.46 11.95
C SER A 280 6.74 -30.75 11.78
N ASP A 281 6.14 -31.81 11.27
CA ASP A 281 6.73 -33.14 11.13
C ASP A 281 7.42 -33.30 9.76
N GLY A 282 7.36 -32.26 8.91
CA GLY A 282 7.96 -32.24 7.59
C GLY A 282 7.12 -32.91 6.51
N CYS A 283 5.84 -33.21 6.78
CA CYS A 283 4.92 -33.76 5.80
C CYS A 283 4.39 -32.65 4.88
N LEU A 284 4.33 -32.91 3.58
CA LEU A 284 3.83 -31.97 2.59
C LEU A 284 2.30 -31.82 2.72
N LEU A 285 1.85 -30.60 3.10
CA LEU A 285 0.44 -30.27 3.23
C LEU A 285 -0.20 -29.80 1.93
N SER A 286 0.50 -28.96 1.19
CA SER A 286 0.00 -28.43 -0.08
C SER A 286 1.12 -28.00 -1.00
N LYS A 287 0.81 -27.96 -2.30
CA LYS A 287 1.70 -27.52 -3.36
C LYS A 287 0.95 -26.53 -4.25
N GLU A 288 1.52 -25.38 -4.46
CA GLU A 288 1.00 -24.36 -5.37
C GLU A 288 2.03 -24.04 -6.44
N ILE A 289 1.58 -23.93 -7.70
CA ILE A 289 2.42 -23.54 -8.83
C ILE A 289 1.74 -22.38 -9.53
N ILE A 290 2.49 -21.29 -9.73
CA ILE A 290 2.05 -20.08 -10.41
C ILE A 290 3.10 -19.72 -11.45
N HIS A 291 2.67 -19.20 -12.60
CA HIS A 291 3.56 -18.63 -13.61
C HIS A 291 3.53 -17.11 -13.54
N ALA A 292 4.59 -16.48 -14.03
CA ALA A 292 4.67 -15.05 -14.21
C ALA A 292 5.46 -14.70 -15.45
N VAL A 293 5.17 -13.55 -16.03
CA VAL A 293 5.92 -12.92 -17.13
C VAL A 293 6.56 -11.63 -16.65
N THR A 294 7.76 -11.33 -17.15
CA THR A 294 8.49 -10.12 -16.74
C THR A 294 9.24 -9.49 -17.92
N SER A 295 9.30 -8.15 -17.92
CA SER A 295 10.17 -7.37 -18.82
C SER A 295 11.62 -7.29 -18.34
N LEU A 296 11.91 -7.71 -17.10
CA LEU A 296 13.24 -7.71 -16.53
C LEU A 296 14.16 -8.71 -17.24
N THR A 297 15.31 -8.23 -17.70
CA THR A 297 16.37 -9.10 -18.23
C THR A 297 17.19 -9.71 -17.09
N ASP A 298 18.03 -10.72 -17.40
CA ASP A 298 18.98 -11.35 -16.48
C ASP A 298 19.98 -10.32 -15.89
N LYS A 299 20.35 -9.32 -16.70
CA LYS A 299 21.25 -8.23 -16.28
C LYS A 299 20.62 -7.30 -15.22
N LYS A 300 19.28 -7.12 -15.27
CA LYS A 300 18.55 -6.26 -14.33
C LYS A 300 18.18 -6.99 -13.04
N ALA A 301 17.85 -8.29 -13.11
CA ALA A 301 17.43 -9.05 -11.95
C ALA A 301 17.82 -10.53 -12.07
N SER A 302 18.53 -11.06 -11.08
CA SER A 302 18.81 -12.48 -10.92
C SER A 302 17.53 -13.29 -10.61
N ALA A 303 17.61 -14.62 -10.64
CA ALA A 303 16.50 -15.48 -10.21
C ALA A 303 16.14 -15.26 -8.72
N GLU A 304 17.14 -15.02 -7.88
CA GLU A 304 16.94 -14.66 -6.47
C GLU A 304 16.18 -13.32 -6.32
N ALA A 305 16.59 -12.29 -7.07
CA ALA A 305 15.89 -11.01 -7.09
C ALA A 305 14.44 -11.16 -7.55
N LEU A 306 14.18 -11.96 -8.60
CA LEU A 306 12.83 -12.25 -9.04
C LEU A 306 12.01 -13.03 -8.01
N ALA A 307 12.62 -13.94 -7.24
CA ALA A 307 11.96 -14.63 -6.13
C ALA A 307 11.55 -13.63 -5.02
N GLY A 308 12.43 -12.68 -4.70
CA GLY A 308 12.13 -11.59 -3.75
C GLY A 308 10.99 -10.69 -4.25
N ILE A 309 11.02 -10.27 -5.52
CA ILE A 309 9.95 -9.49 -6.17
C ILE A 309 8.62 -10.27 -6.13
N ALA A 310 8.63 -11.54 -6.52
CA ALA A 310 7.46 -12.40 -6.45
C ALA A 310 6.89 -12.48 -5.01
N ARG A 311 7.75 -12.67 -4.01
CA ARG A 311 7.33 -12.73 -2.60
C ARG A 311 6.74 -11.40 -2.12
N GLY A 312 7.31 -10.28 -2.54
CA GLY A 312 6.91 -8.94 -2.11
C GLY A 312 5.49 -8.53 -2.52
N GLN A 313 4.95 -9.10 -3.63
CA GLN A 313 3.57 -8.83 -4.05
C GLN A 313 2.54 -9.12 -2.95
N TRP A 314 2.71 -10.23 -2.20
CA TRP A 314 1.79 -10.56 -1.10
C TRP A 314 1.90 -9.63 0.12
N GLY A 315 2.88 -8.73 0.11
CA GLY A 315 3.00 -7.68 1.13
C GLY A 315 1.76 -6.78 1.18
N ILE A 316 1.15 -6.48 0.01
CA ILE A 316 -0.03 -5.63 -0.06
C ILE A 316 -1.26 -6.30 0.57
N GLU A 317 -1.44 -7.61 0.35
CA GLU A 317 -2.51 -8.39 1.02
C GLU A 317 -2.31 -8.39 2.55
N SER A 318 -1.06 -8.45 3.02
CA SER A 318 -0.77 -8.37 4.46
C SER A 318 -1.11 -6.99 5.05
N VAL A 319 -0.96 -5.92 4.29
CA VAL A 319 -1.41 -4.57 4.69
C VAL A 319 -2.94 -4.52 4.73
N HIS A 320 -3.63 -5.10 3.74
CA HIS A 320 -5.09 -5.22 3.75
C HIS A 320 -5.60 -5.99 4.97
N TRP A 321 -4.97 -7.13 5.28
CA TRP A 321 -5.30 -7.91 6.49
C TRP A 321 -5.09 -7.13 7.79
N VAL A 322 -4.03 -6.35 7.90
CA VAL A 322 -3.80 -5.48 9.07
C VAL A 322 -4.91 -4.44 9.18
N ARG A 323 -5.33 -3.81 8.07
CA ARG A 323 -6.43 -2.84 8.06
C ARG A 323 -7.74 -3.46 8.55
N ASP A 324 -8.06 -4.67 8.11
CA ASP A 324 -9.26 -5.39 8.56
C ASP A 324 -9.16 -5.79 10.03
N THR A 325 -8.03 -6.32 10.47
CA THR A 325 -7.87 -6.81 11.84
C THR A 325 -7.76 -5.69 12.86
N ALA A 326 -6.99 -4.63 12.55
CA ALA A 326 -6.74 -3.53 13.49
C ALA A 326 -7.90 -2.53 13.55
N TRP A 327 -8.48 -2.18 12.39
CA TRP A 327 -9.51 -1.15 12.29
C TRP A 327 -10.89 -1.67 11.89
N ASP A 328 -11.05 -3.00 11.75
CA ASP A 328 -12.33 -3.61 11.34
C ASP A 328 -12.93 -2.90 10.12
N GLU A 329 -12.08 -2.72 9.08
CA GLU A 329 -12.43 -1.84 7.96
C GLU A 329 -13.64 -2.33 7.19
N ASP A 330 -13.76 -3.65 6.99
CA ASP A 330 -14.89 -4.27 6.30
C ASP A 330 -16.18 -4.31 7.16
N GLY A 331 -16.06 -4.22 8.50
CA GLY A 331 -17.18 -4.17 9.42
C GLY A 331 -17.79 -2.77 9.63
N ASN A 332 -17.13 -1.72 9.14
CA ASN A 332 -17.59 -0.35 9.32
C ASN A 332 -18.70 0.04 8.35
N THR A 333 -19.92 0.27 8.85
CA THR A 333 -21.13 0.52 8.06
C THR A 333 -21.58 1.99 7.99
N GLY A 334 -20.90 2.90 8.65
CA GLY A 334 -21.38 4.27 8.91
C GLY A 334 -20.88 5.35 7.94
N TYR A 335 -20.32 5.02 6.79
CA TYR A 335 -19.63 5.99 5.95
C TYR A 335 -20.42 6.33 4.68
N ALA A 336 -20.55 7.66 4.40
CA ALA A 336 -21.14 8.21 3.20
C ALA A 336 -20.16 9.19 2.51
N GLY A 337 -20.42 9.52 1.26
CA GLY A 337 -19.63 10.47 0.48
C GLY A 337 -18.15 10.02 0.34
N ASN A 338 -17.21 10.93 0.59
CA ASN A 338 -15.77 10.65 0.54
C ASN A 338 -15.21 10.02 1.84
N GLY A 339 -16.05 9.84 2.87
CA GLY A 339 -15.67 9.29 4.16
C GLY A 339 -14.95 7.95 4.10
N PRO A 340 -15.45 6.94 3.36
CA PRO A 340 -14.80 5.64 3.24
C PRO A 340 -13.37 5.73 2.70
N GLN A 341 -13.16 6.45 1.61
CA GLN A 341 -11.84 6.64 1.00
C GLN A 341 -10.92 7.42 1.93
N ALA A 342 -11.38 8.54 2.51
CA ALA A 342 -10.58 9.32 3.44
C ALA A 342 -10.15 8.51 4.69
N MET A 343 -11.02 7.65 5.22
CA MET A 343 -10.67 6.74 6.32
C MET A 343 -9.66 5.68 5.89
N ALA A 344 -9.80 5.12 4.68
CA ALA A 344 -8.83 4.20 4.12
C ALA A 344 -7.44 4.86 3.98
N THR A 345 -7.39 6.12 3.53
CA THR A 345 -6.15 6.92 3.45
C THR A 345 -5.50 7.11 4.82
N LEU A 346 -6.28 7.44 5.86
CA LEU A 346 -5.75 7.58 7.22
C LEU A 346 -5.24 6.26 7.81
N ARG A 347 -5.86 5.13 7.47
CA ARG A 347 -5.39 3.79 7.85
C ARG A 347 -4.13 3.41 7.09
N ASN A 348 -4.07 3.71 5.78
CA ASN A 348 -2.85 3.55 4.97
C ASN A 348 -1.69 4.37 5.55
N LEU A 349 -1.94 5.62 5.91
CA LEU A 349 -0.97 6.47 6.59
C LEU A 349 -0.46 5.81 7.87
N SER A 350 -1.37 5.37 8.73
CA SER A 350 -1.04 4.77 10.02
C SER A 350 -0.20 3.50 9.89
N VAL A 351 -0.61 2.56 9.05
CA VAL A 351 0.13 1.30 8.84
C VAL A 351 1.48 1.54 8.18
N SER A 352 1.54 2.46 7.20
CA SER A 352 2.78 2.80 6.49
C SER A 352 3.81 3.44 7.42
N LEU A 353 3.38 4.40 8.27
CA LEU A 353 4.27 5.02 9.26
C LEU A 353 4.83 4.01 10.24
N LEU A 354 4.02 3.05 10.71
CA LEU A 354 4.51 2.00 11.61
C LEU A 354 5.56 1.13 10.93
N TYR A 355 5.34 0.70 9.69
CA TYR A 355 6.34 -0.10 8.95
C TYR A 355 7.61 0.71 8.63
N LEU A 356 7.50 1.97 8.23
CA LEU A 356 8.65 2.87 8.01
C LEU A 356 9.49 3.08 9.28
N ASN A 357 8.87 3.00 10.47
CA ASN A 357 9.56 3.01 11.76
C ASN A 357 10.05 1.61 12.21
N GLY A 358 10.00 0.59 11.34
CA GLY A 358 10.51 -0.75 11.62
C GLY A 358 9.63 -1.60 12.53
N VAL A 359 8.36 -1.21 12.73
CA VAL A 359 7.41 -1.98 13.56
C VAL A 359 7.04 -3.28 12.87
N LYS A 360 7.25 -4.40 13.56
CA LYS A 360 6.88 -5.75 13.11
C LYS A 360 5.49 -6.19 13.62
N GLU A 361 5.13 -5.77 14.83
CA GLU A 361 3.88 -6.16 15.52
C GLU A 361 2.90 -4.97 15.54
N VAL A 362 2.32 -4.65 14.38
CA VAL A 362 1.47 -3.46 14.20
C VAL A 362 0.33 -3.41 15.22
N ILE A 363 -0.45 -4.47 15.36
CA ILE A 363 -1.63 -4.50 16.27
C ILE A 363 -1.22 -4.23 17.72
N ARG A 364 -0.13 -4.86 18.19
CA ARG A 364 0.39 -4.65 19.53
C ARG A 364 0.87 -3.21 19.76
N THR A 365 1.48 -2.62 18.74
CA THR A 365 1.94 -1.23 18.78
C THR A 365 0.76 -0.26 18.84
N LEU A 366 -0.27 -0.45 18.02
CA LEU A 366 -1.51 0.34 18.09
C LEU A 366 -2.16 0.27 19.48
N GLN A 367 -2.22 -0.93 20.08
CA GLN A 367 -2.73 -1.10 21.44
C GLN A 367 -1.86 -0.39 22.50
N ALA A 368 -0.54 -0.32 22.30
CA ALA A 368 0.36 0.40 23.17
C ALA A 368 0.16 1.92 23.08
N ILE A 369 -0.02 2.44 21.86
CA ILE A 369 -0.34 3.84 21.58
C ILE A 369 -1.72 4.20 22.18
N ALA A 370 -2.72 3.33 22.05
CA ALA A 370 -4.05 3.55 22.60
C ALA A 370 -4.04 3.69 24.15
N ARG A 371 -3.14 2.95 24.84
CA ARG A 371 -2.97 3.05 26.30
C ARG A 371 -2.19 4.27 26.74
N ASP A 372 -1.24 4.74 25.94
CA ASP A 372 -0.42 5.92 26.20
C ASP A 372 -0.29 6.75 24.92
N ARG A 373 -1.14 7.76 24.81
CA ARG A 373 -1.23 8.62 23.61
C ARG A 373 -0.03 9.54 23.40
N ASN A 374 0.87 9.68 24.37
CA ASN A 374 2.12 10.42 24.15
C ASN A 374 3.04 9.69 23.15
N ARG A 375 2.92 8.37 23.06
CA ARG A 375 3.65 7.56 22.06
C ARG A 375 3.30 7.87 20.60
N LEU A 376 2.22 8.60 20.35
CA LEU A 376 1.88 9.07 18.99
C LEU A 376 3.03 9.85 18.36
N LEU A 377 3.72 10.67 19.16
CA LEU A 377 4.82 11.51 18.70
C LEU A 377 6.06 10.72 18.28
N ASP A 378 6.19 9.46 18.73
CA ASP A 378 7.28 8.56 18.31
C ASP A 378 7.12 8.14 16.84
N TYR A 379 5.91 8.19 16.28
CA TYR A 379 5.58 7.68 14.95
C TYR A 379 5.10 8.75 13.98
N LEU A 380 4.69 9.93 14.47
CA LEU A 380 4.24 11.05 13.65
C LEU A 380 5.39 12.06 13.46
N PRO A 381 6.01 12.14 12.28
CA PRO A 381 6.99 13.19 11.99
C PRO A 381 6.26 14.51 11.73
N LEU A 382 6.12 15.31 12.78
CA LEU A 382 5.37 16.58 12.79
C LEU A 382 6.20 17.77 12.32
#